data_c4af02ffc2927373428c2044fb92d004
#
_entry.id   c4af02ffc2927373428c2044fb92d004
#
_cell.length_a   1.000
_cell.length_b   1.000
_cell.length_c   1.000
_cell.angle_alpha   90.00
_cell.angle_beta   90.00
_cell.angle_gamma   90.00
#
_symmetry.space_group_name_H-M   'P 1'
#
loop_
_entity.id
_entity.type
_entity.pdbx_description
1 polymer ?
#
loop_
_entity_poly.entity_id
_entity_poly.type
_entity_poly.pdbx_seq_one_letter_code
_entity_poly.pdbx_strand_id
1 'polypeptide(L)'
;MAKNALLLALAVLTILYIAVWIVYLRRTFSPDAPKEKVKLAPQLGIGFFANFMDTLGVGSFALTSSIYKLFGLVQDDLIPGTMNVGHALPTAAEAFIFIGAAIVPVEFPTLISMIAAAVVGAWVGAGTVSKWPKRRIQIGMGIALFCGALLMLGSILGWLPGGGTALGLSGRNLLIAVFFNFMFGALQQLGIGLYAPCMILIYLMGMNQLAAFPIMMGSCAFLMPVGGFRFIKEARYSPKAAIGLAIGGIPGVLLAYYVVKSLPLLYVRWLVVFVVLYTSAMLLRSAATESAAEANSRSHAPEPAGK
;
A
#
# COMPACT_ATOMS: atom_id res chain seq x y z
N MET A 1 -8.08 -26.26 5.66
CA MET A 1 -7.01 -26.17 6.69
C MET A 1 -6.04 -25.02 6.41
N ALA A 2 -5.39 -24.94 5.25
CA ALA A 2 -4.37 -23.94 4.94
C ALA A 2 -4.85 -22.47 5.04
N LYS A 3 -6.05 -22.14 4.54
CA LYS A 3 -6.65 -20.80 4.69
C LYS A 3 -6.80 -20.41 6.16
N ASN A 4 -7.29 -21.30 6.99
CA ASN A 4 -7.48 -21.01 8.42
C ASN A 4 -6.13 -20.83 9.16
N ALA A 5 -5.09 -21.55 8.75
CA ALA A 5 -3.74 -21.34 9.27
C ALA A 5 -3.20 -19.94 8.90
N LEU A 6 -3.44 -19.49 7.67
CA LEU A 6 -3.06 -18.13 7.23
C LEU A 6 -3.80 -17.05 8.03
N LEU A 7 -5.11 -17.21 8.23
CA LEU A 7 -5.91 -16.27 9.03
C LEU A 7 -5.49 -16.28 10.51
N LEU A 8 -5.16 -17.44 11.06
CA LEU A 8 -4.63 -17.55 12.42
C LEU A 8 -3.27 -16.83 12.54
N ALA A 9 -2.38 -17.03 11.57
CA ALA A 9 -1.09 -16.34 11.53
C ALA A 9 -1.28 -14.81 11.45
N LEU A 10 -2.23 -14.34 10.63
CA LEU A 10 -2.59 -12.92 10.57
C LEU A 10 -3.14 -12.40 11.91
N ALA A 11 -4.02 -13.17 12.57
CA ALA A 11 -4.56 -12.79 13.88
C ALA A 11 -3.46 -12.66 14.93
N VAL A 12 -2.56 -13.65 15.01
CA VAL A 12 -1.42 -13.63 15.94
C VAL A 12 -0.53 -12.41 15.65
N LEU A 13 -0.17 -12.19 14.39
CA LEU A 13 0.66 -11.04 14.00
C LEU A 13 -0.01 -9.71 14.35
N THR A 14 -1.31 -9.58 14.09
CA THR A 14 -2.09 -8.37 14.40
C THR A 14 -2.14 -8.11 15.91
N ILE A 15 -2.38 -9.14 16.73
CA ILE A 15 -2.39 -9.03 18.19
C ILE A 15 -1.00 -8.61 18.71
N LEU A 16 0.06 -9.26 18.24
CA LEU A 16 1.43 -8.90 18.60
C LEU A 16 1.76 -7.46 18.20
N TYR A 17 1.34 -7.06 17.00
CA TYR A 17 1.51 -5.70 16.50
C TYR A 17 0.82 -4.67 17.40
N ILE A 18 -0.44 -4.89 17.73
CA ILE A 18 -1.21 -4.02 18.64
C ILE A 18 -0.52 -3.95 20.02
N ALA A 19 -0.11 -5.08 20.57
CA ALA A 19 0.54 -5.13 21.89
C ALA A 19 1.83 -4.31 21.91
N VAL A 20 2.69 -4.50 20.90
CA VAL A 20 3.94 -3.72 20.78
C VAL A 20 3.63 -2.25 20.57
N TRP A 21 2.71 -1.90 19.68
CA TRP A 21 2.36 -0.51 19.42
C TRP A 21 1.84 0.19 20.67
N ILE A 22 0.95 -0.44 21.47
CA ILE A 22 0.46 0.10 22.74
C ILE A 22 1.61 0.36 23.72
N VAL A 23 2.56 -0.57 23.85
CA VAL A 23 3.72 -0.38 24.73
C VAL A 23 4.53 0.87 24.34
N TYR A 24 4.78 1.06 23.05
CA TYR A 24 5.50 2.25 22.58
C TYR A 24 4.67 3.52 22.68
N LEU A 25 3.36 3.47 22.41
CA LEU A 25 2.47 4.62 22.59
C LEU A 25 2.43 5.12 24.05
N ARG A 26 2.42 4.22 25.03
CA ARG A 26 2.47 4.60 26.45
C ARG A 26 3.73 5.42 26.78
N ARG A 27 4.86 5.11 26.14
CA ARG A 27 6.11 5.89 26.29
C ARG A 27 6.02 7.24 25.58
N THR A 28 5.42 7.29 24.41
CA THR A 28 5.30 8.51 23.60
C THR A 28 4.30 9.51 24.19
N PHE A 29 3.24 9.04 24.84
CA PHE A 29 2.24 9.89 25.51
C PHE A 29 2.49 10.04 27.02
N SER A 30 3.73 9.86 27.49
CA SER A 30 4.08 10.17 28.87
C SER A 30 3.91 11.67 29.14
N PRO A 31 3.63 12.10 30.39
CA PRO A 31 3.43 13.51 30.74
C PRO A 31 4.59 14.42 30.32
N ASP A 32 5.81 13.88 30.28
CA ASP A 32 7.05 14.60 29.97
C ASP A 32 7.38 14.62 28.46
N ALA A 33 6.59 13.94 27.62
CA ALA A 33 6.85 13.86 26.19
C ALA A 33 6.45 15.15 25.44
N PRO A 34 7.19 15.55 24.41
CA PRO A 34 6.81 16.69 23.58
C PRO A 34 5.42 16.51 22.97
N LYS A 35 4.53 17.50 23.18
CA LYS A 35 3.15 17.43 22.66
C LYS A 35 3.15 17.54 21.14
N GLU A 36 2.69 16.50 20.48
CA GLU A 36 2.50 16.50 19.04
C GLU A 36 1.39 17.49 18.63
N LYS A 37 1.68 18.37 17.66
CA LYS A 37 0.75 19.42 17.18
C LYS A 37 -0.37 18.87 16.27
N VAL A 38 -0.27 17.61 15.84
CA VAL A 38 -1.26 16.95 14.97
C VAL A 38 -2.61 16.85 15.68
N LYS A 39 -3.68 17.25 14.98
CA LYS A 39 -5.07 17.12 15.45
C LYS A 39 -5.62 15.74 15.07
N LEU A 40 -6.27 15.05 15.99
CA LEU A 40 -6.79 13.68 15.78
C LEU A 40 -7.99 13.65 14.81
N ALA A 41 -8.92 14.60 14.93
CA ALA A 41 -10.18 14.58 14.16
C ALA A 41 -9.98 14.56 12.62
N PRO A 42 -9.12 15.40 12.00
CA PRO A 42 -8.83 15.26 10.58
C PRO A 42 -8.24 13.90 10.21
N GLN A 43 -7.43 13.31 11.08
CA GLN A 43 -6.80 12.01 10.82
C GLN A 43 -7.82 10.87 10.78
N LEU A 44 -8.87 10.94 11.61
CA LEU A 44 -9.99 9.99 11.57
C LEU A 44 -10.70 10.04 10.20
N GLY A 45 -10.99 11.26 9.71
CA GLY A 45 -11.61 11.46 8.40
C GLY A 45 -10.73 10.98 7.25
N ILE A 46 -9.43 11.27 7.30
CA ILE A 46 -8.45 10.80 6.30
C ILE A 46 -8.35 9.28 6.36
N GLY A 47 -8.27 8.70 7.56
CA GLY A 47 -8.24 7.26 7.76
C GLY A 47 -9.47 6.57 7.18
N PHE A 48 -10.66 7.09 7.47
CA PHE A 48 -11.93 6.58 6.90
C PHE A 48 -11.91 6.60 5.38
N PHE A 49 -11.66 7.77 4.79
CA PHE A 49 -11.70 7.94 3.34
C PHE A 49 -10.61 7.13 2.62
N ALA A 50 -9.37 7.18 3.12
CA ALA A 50 -8.26 6.48 2.49
C ALA A 50 -8.45 4.96 2.52
N ASN A 51 -8.91 4.38 3.65
CA ASN A 51 -9.13 2.94 3.73
C ASN A 51 -10.44 2.49 3.08
N PHE A 52 -11.45 3.35 3.00
CA PHE A 52 -12.60 3.11 2.13
C PHE A 52 -12.15 2.94 0.68
N MET A 53 -11.33 3.85 0.16
CA MET A 53 -10.76 3.78 -1.18
C MET A 53 -9.77 2.61 -1.33
N ASP A 54 -9.01 2.28 -0.29
CA ASP A 54 -8.09 1.13 -0.25
C ASP A 54 -8.83 -0.19 -0.53
N THR A 55 -9.93 -0.39 0.18
CA THR A 55 -10.81 -1.57 0.00
C THR A 55 -11.41 -1.65 -1.40
N LEU A 56 -11.64 -0.51 -2.07
CA LEU A 56 -12.03 -0.46 -3.48
C LEU A 56 -10.84 -0.73 -4.44
N GLY A 57 -9.63 -0.87 -3.89
CA GLY A 57 -8.42 -1.16 -4.66
C GLY A 57 -7.58 0.06 -5.05
N VAL A 58 -7.99 1.29 -4.67
CA VAL A 58 -7.27 2.55 -5.02
C VAL A 58 -5.91 2.63 -4.33
N GLY A 59 -5.76 2.02 -3.15
CA GLY A 59 -4.56 2.12 -2.33
C GLY A 59 -4.56 3.35 -1.42
N SER A 60 -4.47 3.12 -0.11
CA SER A 60 -4.47 4.18 0.91
C SER A 60 -3.23 5.08 0.85
N PHE A 61 -2.10 4.55 0.42
CA PHE A 61 -0.81 5.24 0.47
C PHE A 61 -0.75 6.49 -0.40
N ALA A 62 -1.18 6.41 -1.65
CA ALA A 62 -1.16 7.53 -2.57
C ALA A 62 -2.08 8.67 -2.09
N LEU A 63 -3.27 8.33 -1.63
CA LEU A 63 -4.25 9.28 -1.11
C LEU A 63 -3.75 9.97 0.16
N THR A 64 -3.34 9.19 1.16
CA THR A 64 -2.87 9.71 2.44
C THR A 64 -1.62 10.58 2.27
N SER A 65 -0.64 10.11 1.49
CA SER A 65 0.58 10.86 1.20
C SER A 65 0.28 12.20 0.52
N SER A 66 -0.66 12.21 -0.44
CA SER A 66 -1.06 13.43 -1.15
C SER A 66 -1.75 14.43 -0.23
N ILE A 67 -2.68 13.97 0.60
CA ILE A 67 -3.39 14.81 1.57
C ILE A 67 -2.39 15.39 2.59
N TYR A 68 -1.49 14.55 3.11
CA TYR A 68 -0.50 15.00 4.09
C TYR A 68 0.45 16.06 3.54
N LYS A 69 0.95 15.87 2.32
CA LYS A 69 1.82 16.84 1.66
C LYS A 69 1.09 18.12 1.29
N LEU A 70 -0.14 18.03 0.75
CA LEU A 70 -0.93 19.18 0.32
C LEU A 70 -1.26 20.11 1.48
N PHE A 71 -1.61 19.56 2.64
CA PHE A 71 -2.03 20.34 3.82
C PHE A 71 -0.96 20.45 4.90
N GLY A 72 0.25 19.92 4.69
CA GLY A 72 1.35 19.98 5.65
C GLY A 72 1.00 19.34 7.01
N LEU A 73 0.20 18.25 7.02
CA LEU A 73 -0.35 17.68 8.25
C LEU A 73 0.65 16.85 9.04
N VAL A 74 1.62 16.25 8.35
CA VAL A 74 2.70 15.42 8.90
C VAL A 74 3.99 15.79 8.18
N GLN A 75 5.12 15.79 8.91
CA GLN A 75 6.45 16.02 8.31
C GLN A 75 6.76 14.96 7.27
N ASP A 76 7.38 15.37 6.15
CA ASP A 76 7.57 14.50 4.98
C ASP A 76 8.35 13.22 5.27
N ASP A 77 9.35 13.29 6.14
CA ASP A 77 10.18 12.15 6.56
C ASP A 77 9.43 11.16 7.46
N LEU A 78 8.35 11.59 8.13
CA LEU A 78 7.49 10.77 8.97
C LEU A 78 6.32 10.14 8.18
N ILE A 79 5.98 10.65 6.99
CA ILE A 79 4.83 10.17 6.21
C ILE A 79 4.90 8.65 5.94
N PRO A 80 6.01 8.07 5.44
CA PRO A 80 6.06 6.63 5.15
C PRO A 80 5.84 5.76 6.39
N GLY A 81 6.45 6.14 7.52
CA GLY A 81 6.25 5.45 8.80
C GLY A 81 4.83 5.58 9.30
N THR A 82 4.25 6.78 9.25
CA THR A 82 2.87 7.04 9.67
C THR A 82 1.86 6.22 8.89
N MET A 83 2.05 6.11 7.57
CA MET A 83 1.18 5.29 6.72
C MET A 83 1.32 3.79 7.01
N ASN A 84 2.57 3.27 7.10
CA ASN A 84 2.79 1.86 7.42
C ASN A 84 2.22 1.48 8.79
N VAL A 85 2.34 2.39 9.78
CA VAL A 85 1.81 2.13 11.12
C VAL A 85 0.29 2.29 11.17
N GLY A 86 -0.24 3.36 10.60
CA GLY A 86 -1.65 3.71 10.72
C GLY A 86 -2.59 2.86 9.89
N HIS A 87 -2.18 2.45 8.69
CA HIS A 87 -3.03 1.60 7.84
C HIS A 87 -2.89 0.10 8.13
N ALA A 88 -1.95 -0.34 8.98
CA ALA A 88 -1.74 -1.76 9.26
C ALA A 88 -2.99 -2.47 9.81
N LEU A 89 -3.75 -1.85 10.72
CA LEU A 89 -4.96 -2.44 11.29
C LEU A 89 -6.14 -2.46 10.32
N PRO A 90 -6.47 -1.37 9.61
CA PRO A 90 -7.48 -1.40 8.54
C PRO A 90 -7.17 -2.46 7.48
N THR A 91 -5.92 -2.53 6.99
CA THR A 91 -5.53 -3.53 5.98
C THR A 91 -5.56 -4.96 6.51
N ALA A 92 -5.27 -5.17 7.81
CA ALA A 92 -5.51 -6.47 8.43
C ALA A 92 -7.01 -6.83 8.40
N ALA A 93 -7.91 -5.88 8.70
CA ALA A 93 -9.36 -6.10 8.60
C ALA A 93 -9.79 -6.44 7.17
N GLU A 94 -9.25 -5.75 6.15
CA GLU A 94 -9.47 -6.09 4.73
C GLU A 94 -9.05 -7.54 4.43
N ALA A 95 -7.85 -7.93 4.82
CA ALA A 95 -7.35 -9.28 4.58
C ALA A 95 -8.20 -10.35 5.28
N PHE A 96 -8.65 -10.10 6.53
CA PHE A 96 -9.60 -10.99 7.21
C PHE A 96 -10.91 -11.15 6.43
N ILE A 97 -11.43 -10.07 5.87
CA ILE A 97 -12.68 -10.08 5.10
C ILE A 97 -12.46 -10.81 3.77
N PHE A 98 -11.50 -10.39 2.95
CA PHE A 98 -11.35 -10.89 1.58
C PHE A 98 -10.79 -12.32 1.51
N ILE A 99 -9.86 -12.68 2.39
CA ILE A 99 -9.36 -14.06 2.50
C ILE A 99 -10.35 -14.92 3.27
N GLY A 100 -10.93 -14.40 4.36
CA GLY A 100 -11.85 -15.13 5.24
C GLY A 100 -13.16 -15.47 4.57
N ALA A 101 -13.83 -14.50 3.98
CA ALA A 101 -15.10 -14.70 3.26
C ALA A 101 -14.92 -15.43 1.91
N ALA A 102 -13.67 -15.66 1.46
CA ALA A 102 -13.37 -16.29 0.17
C ALA A 102 -14.17 -15.67 -0.99
N ILE A 103 -14.26 -14.33 -1.01
CA ILE A 103 -15.03 -13.58 -2.02
C ILE A 103 -14.57 -13.96 -3.42
N VAL A 104 -13.25 -14.18 -3.58
CA VAL A 104 -12.66 -14.80 -4.76
C VAL A 104 -11.70 -15.89 -4.30
N PRO A 105 -11.89 -17.13 -4.74
CA PRO A 105 -10.94 -18.19 -4.46
C PRO A 105 -9.62 -17.90 -5.19
N VAL A 106 -8.52 -17.92 -4.47
CA VAL A 106 -7.16 -17.93 -5.02
C VAL A 106 -6.50 -19.21 -4.61
N GLU A 107 -5.78 -19.85 -5.52
CA GLU A 107 -5.01 -21.05 -5.20
C GLU A 107 -4.00 -20.74 -4.10
N PHE A 108 -4.03 -21.55 -3.05
CA PHE A 108 -3.24 -21.33 -1.85
C PHE A 108 -1.74 -21.17 -2.11
N PRO A 109 -1.09 -21.98 -2.99
CA PRO A 109 0.33 -21.82 -3.30
C PRO A 109 0.66 -20.45 -3.88
N THR A 110 -0.20 -19.90 -4.75
CA THR A 110 -0.03 -18.55 -5.31
C THR A 110 -0.20 -17.49 -4.24
N LEU A 111 -1.26 -17.58 -3.45
CA LEU A 111 -1.56 -16.63 -2.39
C LEU A 111 -0.42 -16.54 -1.38
N ILE A 112 -0.01 -17.68 -0.81
CA ILE A 112 0.99 -17.70 0.26
C ILE A 112 2.38 -17.30 -0.22
N SER A 113 2.79 -17.73 -1.42
CA SER A 113 4.11 -17.39 -1.95
C SER A 113 4.23 -15.91 -2.30
N MET A 114 3.18 -15.28 -2.84
CA MET A 114 3.17 -13.86 -3.11
C MET A 114 3.13 -13.04 -1.81
N ILE A 115 2.33 -13.41 -0.81
CA ILE A 115 2.33 -12.77 0.51
C ILE A 115 3.72 -12.85 1.15
N ALA A 116 4.30 -14.06 1.22
CA ALA A 116 5.63 -14.25 1.81
C ALA A 116 6.70 -13.42 1.09
N ALA A 117 6.66 -13.37 -0.24
CA ALA A 117 7.57 -12.56 -1.03
C ALA A 117 7.47 -11.06 -0.70
N ALA A 118 6.26 -10.53 -0.58
CA ALA A 118 6.04 -9.13 -0.22
C ALA A 118 6.57 -8.82 1.20
N VAL A 119 6.38 -9.73 2.16
CA VAL A 119 6.90 -9.58 3.53
C VAL A 119 8.42 -9.58 3.55
N VAL A 120 9.06 -10.52 2.85
CA VAL A 120 10.53 -10.56 2.74
C VAL A 120 11.04 -9.31 2.02
N GLY A 121 10.34 -8.88 0.96
CA GLY A 121 10.63 -7.63 0.26
C GLY A 121 10.59 -6.42 1.17
N ALA A 122 9.56 -6.28 1.98
CA ALA A 122 9.42 -5.19 2.95
C ALA A 122 10.54 -5.21 4.00
N TRP A 123 10.89 -6.39 4.51
CA TRP A 123 11.97 -6.54 5.48
C TRP A 123 13.32 -6.13 4.92
N VAL A 124 13.67 -6.58 3.72
CA VAL A 124 14.91 -6.21 3.00
C VAL A 124 14.86 -4.74 2.58
N GLY A 125 13.72 -4.29 2.06
CA GLY A 125 13.51 -2.93 1.54
C GLY A 125 13.70 -1.85 2.58
N ALA A 126 13.29 -2.09 3.81
CA ALA A 126 13.44 -1.14 4.90
C ALA A 126 14.91 -0.74 5.18
N GLY A 127 15.90 -1.57 4.79
CA GLY A 127 17.32 -1.28 4.96
C GLY A 127 18.06 -0.84 3.70
N THR A 128 17.68 -1.39 2.55
CA THR A 128 18.43 -1.28 1.29
C THR A 128 17.77 -0.32 0.31
N VAL A 129 16.46 -0.45 0.12
CA VAL A 129 15.70 0.31 -0.89
C VAL A 129 15.53 1.78 -0.49
N SER A 130 15.59 2.08 0.80
CA SER A 130 15.56 3.46 1.32
C SER A 130 16.67 4.36 0.75
N LYS A 131 17.73 3.76 0.21
CA LYS A 131 18.87 4.46 -0.43
C LYS A 131 18.72 4.64 -1.95
N TRP A 132 17.68 4.05 -2.54
CA TRP A 132 17.46 4.13 -3.99
C TRP A 132 16.87 5.47 -4.42
N PRO A 133 17.14 5.94 -5.64
CA PRO A 133 16.62 7.20 -6.14
C PRO A 133 15.11 7.10 -6.37
N LYS A 134 14.34 7.48 -5.36
CA LYS A 134 12.88 7.39 -5.30
C LYS A 134 12.21 7.94 -6.57
N ARG A 135 12.69 9.07 -7.07
CA ARG A 135 12.19 9.71 -8.30
C ARG A 135 12.25 8.80 -9.52
N ARG A 136 13.38 8.09 -9.74
CA ARG A 136 13.51 7.16 -10.89
C ARG A 136 12.55 6.00 -10.78
N ILE A 137 12.35 5.49 -9.57
CA ILE A 137 11.40 4.41 -9.31
C ILE A 137 9.98 4.88 -9.59
N GLN A 138 9.59 6.07 -9.12
CA GLN A 138 8.27 6.65 -9.36
C GLN A 138 7.99 6.86 -10.84
N ILE A 139 8.96 7.34 -11.63
CA ILE A 139 8.83 7.51 -13.07
C ILE A 139 8.66 6.14 -13.75
N GLY A 140 9.54 5.18 -13.46
CA GLY A 140 9.47 3.83 -14.07
C GLY A 140 8.14 3.13 -13.75
N MET A 141 7.71 3.14 -12.50
CA MET A 141 6.43 2.56 -12.09
C MET A 141 5.24 3.33 -12.69
N GLY A 142 5.29 4.66 -12.70
CA GLY A 142 4.23 5.47 -13.29
C GLY A 142 4.00 5.14 -14.77
N ILE A 143 5.07 5.05 -15.55
CA ILE A 143 5.00 4.67 -16.96
C ILE A 143 4.49 3.21 -17.12
N ALA A 144 5.02 2.27 -16.34
CA ALA A 144 4.60 0.87 -16.41
C ALA A 144 3.10 0.70 -16.07
N LEU A 145 2.62 1.39 -15.04
CA LEU A 145 1.20 1.39 -14.69
C LEU A 145 0.33 2.04 -15.77
N PHE A 146 0.78 3.13 -16.38
CA PHE A 146 0.06 3.78 -17.48
C PHE A 146 -0.11 2.83 -18.68
N CYS A 147 0.98 2.20 -19.11
CA CYS A 147 0.94 1.20 -20.19
C CYS A 147 0.03 0.01 -19.82
N GLY A 148 0.12 -0.50 -18.60
CA GLY A 148 -0.74 -1.57 -18.11
C GLY A 148 -2.22 -1.20 -18.12
N ALA A 149 -2.56 0.02 -17.71
CA ALA A 149 -3.94 0.52 -17.75
C ALA A 149 -4.48 0.64 -19.18
N LEU A 150 -3.64 1.07 -20.14
CA LEU A 150 -4.03 1.10 -21.57
C LEU A 150 -4.29 -0.31 -22.13
N LEU A 151 -3.48 -1.30 -21.76
CA LEU A 151 -3.71 -2.69 -22.14
C LEU A 151 -5.04 -3.21 -21.56
N MET A 152 -5.32 -2.92 -20.29
CA MET A 152 -6.61 -3.28 -19.67
C MET A 152 -7.79 -2.58 -20.37
N LEU A 153 -7.65 -1.29 -20.65
CA LEU A 153 -8.67 -0.51 -21.34
C LEU A 153 -8.96 -1.11 -22.73
N GLY A 154 -7.91 -1.42 -23.49
CA GLY A 154 -8.02 -2.09 -24.81
C GLY A 154 -8.74 -3.45 -24.72
N SER A 155 -8.52 -4.19 -23.62
CA SER A 155 -9.22 -5.44 -23.34
C SER A 155 -10.71 -5.22 -23.03
N ILE A 156 -11.06 -4.21 -22.23
CA ILE A 156 -12.47 -3.88 -21.91
C ILE A 156 -13.21 -3.43 -23.16
N LEU A 157 -12.55 -2.70 -24.06
CA LEU A 157 -13.11 -2.22 -25.33
C LEU A 157 -13.15 -3.30 -26.43
N GLY A 158 -12.64 -4.50 -26.15
CA GLY A 158 -12.62 -5.62 -27.09
C GLY A 158 -11.52 -5.54 -28.16
N TRP A 159 -10.58 -4.62 -28.05
CA TRP A 159 -9.43 -4.47 -28.99
C TRP A 159 -8.32 -5.48 -28.71
N LEU A 160 -8.22 -5.96 -27.49
CA LEU A 160 -7.24 -6.93 -27.03
C LEU A 160 -7.94 -8.12 -26.34
N PRO A 161 -7.31 -9.30 -26.30
CA PRO A 161 -7.82 -10.41 -25.51
C PRO A 161 -8.09 -9.99 -24.08
N GLY A 162 -9.22 -10.40 -23.51
CA GLY A 162 -9.58 -10.11 -22.13
C GLY A 162 -8.58 -10.70 -21.13
N GLY A 163 -8.54 -10.15 -19.92
CA GLY A 163 -7.82 -10.75 -18.81
C GLY A 163 -8.24 -12.21 -18.60
N GLY A 164 -7.37 -13.00 -18.00
CA GLY A 164 -7.63 -14.42 -17.80
C GLY A 164 -8.67 -14.72 -16.73
N THR A 165 -8.96 -16.00 -16.57
CA THR A 165 -9.87 -16.55 -15.54
C THR A 165 -9.11 -17.39 -14.53
N ALA A 166 -7.79 -17.54 -14.66
CA ALA A 166 -6.98 -18.36 -13.77
C ALA A 166 -7.06 -17.85 -12.32
N LEU A 167 -7.17 -18.79 -11.39
CA LEU A 167 -7.24 -18.50 -9.95
C LEU A 167 -5.89 -18.72 -9.23
N GLY A 168 -4.89 -19.17 -9.96
CA GLY A 168 -3.55 -19.41 -9.47
C GLY A 168 -2.51 -19.41 -10.60
N LEU A 169 -1.26 -19.45 -10.21
CA LEU A 169 -0.08 -19.49 -11.10
C LEU A 169 0.81 -20.67 -10.75
N SER A 170 1.52 -21.17 -11.74
CA SER A 170 2.49 -22.27 -11.57
C SER A 170 3.76 -22.01 -12.38
N GLY A 171 4.81 -22.76 -12.09
CA GLY A 171 6.07 -22.73 -12.84
C GLY A 171 6.66 -21.32 -12.95
N ARG A 172 7.08 -20.95 -14.18
CA ARG A 172 7.74 -19.68 -14.46
C ARG A 172 6.87 -18.46 -14.12
N ASN A 173 5.57 -18.53 -14.39
CA ASN A 173 4.66 -17.40 -14.13
C ASN A 173 4.54 -17.12 -12.62
N LEU A 174 4.50 -18.16 -11.80
CA LEU A 174 4.51 -17.99 -10.34
C LEU A 174 5.82 -17.34 -9.87
N LEU A 175 6.97 -17.77 -10.39
CA LEU A 175 8.27 -17.19 -10.03
C LEU A 175 8.35 -15.70 -10.41
N ILE A 176 7.84 -15.33 -11.58
CA ILE A 176 7.77 -13.92 -12.01
C ILE A 176 6.88 -13.12 -11.06
N ALA A 177 5.69 -13.65 -10.74
CA ALA A 177 4.76 -12.96 -9.86
C ALA A 177 5.32 -12.79 -8.44
N VAL A 178 5.99 -13.79 -7.89
CA VAL A 178 6.68 -13.77 -6.60
C VAL A 178 7.80 -12.73 -6.60
N PHE A 179 8.64 -12.69 -7.65
CA PHE A 179 9.70 -11.70 -7.79
C PHE A 179 9.16 -10.26 -7.78
N PHE A 180 8.14 -9.98 -8.59
CA PHE A 180 7.56 -8.64 -8.64
C PHE A 180 6.86 -8.27 -7.33
N ASN A 181 6.16 -9.21 -6.69
CA ASN A 181 5.51 -8.92 -5.41
C ASN A 181 6.52 -8.67 -4.28
N PHE A 182 7.70 -9.35 -4.31
CA PHE A 182 8.83 -9.01 -3.46
C PHE A 182 9.30 -7.56 -3.69
N MET A 183 9.47 -7.16 -4.95
CA MET A 183 9.87 -5.79 -5.29
C MET A 183 8.83 -4.76 -4.83
N PHE A 184 7.54 -5.05 -5.00
CA PHE A 184 6.46 -4.15 -4.54
C PHE A 184 6.44 -4.02 -3.03
N GLY A 185 6.65 -5.11 -2.28
CA GLY A 185 6.80 -5.07 -0.83
C GLY A 185 7.98 -4.20 -0.37
N ALA A 186 9.11 -4.30 -1.06
CA ALA A 186 10.28 -3.46 -0.79
C ALA A 186 10.00 -1.98 -1.07
N LEU A 187 9.35 -1.67 -2.20
CA LEU A 187 9.03 -0.30 -2.62
C LEU A 187 7.97 0.36 -1.71
N GLN A 188 7.08 -0.43 -1.10
CA GLN A 188 6.09 0.10 -0.17
C GLN A 188 6.74 0.78 1.05
N GLN A 189 7.93 0.37 1.44
CA GLN A 189 8.69 1.03 2.53
C GLN A 189 9.14 2.47 2.18
N LEU A 190 9.16 2.81 0.88
CA LEU A 190 9.36 4.19 0.40
C LEU A 190 8.07 5.01 0.30
N GLY A 191 6.93 4.44 0.70
CA GLY A 191 5.61 5.06 0.55
C GLY A 191 5.00 4.88 -0.84
N ILE A 192 5.50 3.93 -1.65
CA ILE A 192 4.93 3.57 -2.96
C ILE A 192 3.99 2.39 -2.76
N GLY A 193 2.68 2.60 -2.91
CA GLY A 193 1.66 1.59 -2.65
C GLY A 193 1.78 0.35 -3.55
N LEU A 194 1.52 -0.84 -2.98
CA LEU A 194 1.60 -2.13 -3.66
C LEU A 194 0.36 -2.43 -4.53
N TYR A 195 -0.81 -1.85 -4.25
CA TYR A 195 -2.08 -2.28 -4.81
C TYR A 195 -2.15 -2.17 -6.34
N ALA A 196 -1.94 -0.97 -6.90
CA ALA A 196 -2.03 -0.77 -8.34
C ALA A 196 -1.02 -1.63 -9.14
N PRO A 197 0.27 -1.72 -8.74
CA PRO A 197 1.20 -2.64 -9.42
C PRO A 197 0.81 -4.11 -9.32
N CYS A 198 0.28 -4.55 -8.17
CA CYS A 198 -0.20 -5.92 -8.00
C CYS A 198 -1.40 -6.22 -8.92
N MET A 199 -2.35 -5.30 -9.04
CA MET A 199 -3.50 -5.45 -9.95
C MET A 199 -3.07 -5.63 -11.40
N ILE A 200 -2.12 -4.83 -11.88
CA ILE A 200 -1.58 -4.95 -13.24
C ILE A 200 -0.81 -6.25 -13.41
N LEU A 201 -0.01 -6.65 -12.43
CA LEU A 201 0.71 -7.91 -12.47
C LEU A 201 -0.25 -9.10 -12.62
N ILE A 202 -1.28 -9.18 -11.79
CA ILE A 202 -2.30 -10.24 -11.83
C ILE A 202 -3.02 -10.26 -13.19
N TYR A 203 -3.36 -9.08 -13.73
CA TYR A 203 -3.94 -8.98 -15.06
C TYR A 203 -3.01 -9.50 -16.16
N LEU A 204 -1.74 -9.06 -16.16
CA LEU A 204 -0.75 -9.48 -17.17
C LEU A 204 -0.38 -10.97 -17.08
N MET A 205 -0.50 -11.56 -15.88
CA MET A 205 -0.30 -13.00 -15.68
C MET A 205 -1.50 -13.86 -16.11
N GLY A 206 -2.58 -13.27 -16.64
CA GLY A 206 -3.76 -13.98 -17.10
C GLY A 206 -4.64 -14.52 -15.98
N MET A 207 -4.55 -13.97 -14.78
CA MET A 207 -5.42 -14.33 -13.66
C MET A 207 -6.76 -13.55 -13.71
N ASN A 208 -7.73 -14.09 -12.98
CA ASN A 208 -8.95 -13.36 -12.68
C ASN A 208 -8.62 -12.06 -11.92
N GLN A 209 -9.14 -10.92 -12.40
CA GLN A 209 -8.86 -9.61 -11.83
C GLN A 209 -9.20 -9.51 -10.33
N LEU A 210 -10.28 -10.17 -9.91
CA LEU A 210 -10.68 -10.19 -8.50
C LEU A 210 -9.67 -10.94 -7.61
N ALA A 211 -8.84 -11.84 -8.18
CA ALA A 211 -7.78 -12.52 -7.44
C ALA A 211 -6.68 -11.57 -6.90
N ALA A 212 -6.59 -10.37 -7.49
CA ALA A 212 -5.67 -9.35 -6.99
C ALA A 212 -6.02 -8.92 -5.55
N PHE A 213 -7.31 -8.83 -5.20
CA PHE A 213 -7.75 -8.34 -3.89
C PHE A 213 -7.19 -9.15 -2.70
N PRO A 214 -7.43 -10.47 -2.59
CA PRO A 214 -6.86 -11.24 -1.49
C PRO A 214 -5.33 -11.28 -1.50
N ILE A 215 -4.68 -11.20 -2.67
CA ILE A 215 -3.21 -11.17 -2.78
C ILE A 215 -2.64 -9.85 -2.27
N MET A 216 -3.15 -8.70 -2.75
CA MET A 216 -2.62 -7.40 -2.37
C MET A 216 -2.95 -7.04 -0.92
N MET A 217 -4.20 -7.30 -0.48
CA MET A 217 -4.61 -7.06 0.91
C MET A 217 -3.87 -7.99 1.88
N GLY A 218 -3.76 -9.28 1.54
CA GLY A 218 -2.97 -10.23 2.31
C GLY A 218 -1.50 -9.82 2.38
N SER A 219 -0.88 -9.46 1.25
CA SER A 219 0.51 -8.98 1.22
C SER A 219 0.69 -7.79 2.16
N CYS A 220 -0.15 -6.77 2.05
CA CYS A 220 -0.05 -5.56 2.88
C CYS A 220 -0.35 -5.83 4.37
N ALA A 221 -1.33 -6.68 4.68
CA ALA A 221 -1.67 -7.04 6.06
C ALA A 221 -0.52 -7.72 6.83
N PHE A 222 0.32 -8.46 6.11
CA PHE A 222 1.50 -9.08 6.71
C PHE A 222 2.74 -8.17 6.66
N LEU A 223 2.97 -7.47 5.56
CA LEU A 223 4.18 -6.64 5.42
C LEU A 223 4.14 -5.34 6.22
N MET A 224 2.96 -4.71 6.39
CA MET A 224 2.86 -3.44 7.13
C MET A 224 3.22 -3.58 8.62
N PRO A 225 2.74 -4.60 9.36
CA PRO A 225 3.24 -4.84 10.71
C PRO A 225 4.76 -5.01 10.77
N VAL A 226 5.35 -5.77 9.82
CA VAL A 226 6.80 -6.02 9.77
C VAL A 226 7.59 -4.73 9.55
N GLY A 227 7.18 -3.91 8.57
CA GLY A 227 7.76 -2.57 8.36
C GLY A 227 7.44 -1.60 9.51
N GLY A 228 6.20 -1.65 9.99
CA GLY A 228 5.69 -0.81 11.08
C GLY A 228 6.45 -0.98 12.39
N PHE A 229 6.85 -2.19 12.76
CA PHE A 229 7.68 -2.44 13.95
C PHE A 229 8.97 -1.62 13.93
N ARG A 230 9.62 -1.51 12.78
CA ARG A 230 10.83 -0.73 12.66
C ARG A 230 10.56 0.77 12.82
N PHE A 231 9.54 1.31 12.16
CA PHE A 231 9.14 2.70 12.30
C PHE A 231 8.73 3.06 13.74
N ILE A 232 8.00 2.15 14.41
CA ILE A 232 7.62 2.31 15.82
C ILE A 232 8.87 2.35 16.73
N LYS A 233 9.80 1.40 16.54
CA LYS A 233 11.03 1.30 17.34
C LYS A 233 11.94 2.52 17.16
N GLU A 234 12.04 3.02 15.92
CA GLU A 234 12.88 4.18 15.58
C GLU A 234 12.17 5.53 15.85
N ALA A 235 10.91 5.50 16.33
CA ALA A 235 10.06 6.69 16.53
C ALA A 235 9.92 7.56 15.25
N ARG A 236 10.01 6.95 14.07
CA ARG A 236 9.93 7.62 12.76
C ARG A 236 8.52 7.59 12.18
N TYR A 237 7.55 8.04 12.95
CA TYR A 237 6.15 8.18 12.53
C TYR A 237 5.44 9.19 13.43
N SER A 238 4.29 9.73 12.98
CA SER A 238 3.41 10.59 13.79
C SER A 238 2.39 9.72 14.53
N PRO A 239 2.50 9.55 15.87
CA PRO A 239 1.63 8.67 16.64
C PRO A 239 0.15 9.04 16.57
N LYS A 240 -0.20 10.33 16.71
CA LYS A 240 -1.60 10.78 16.64
C LYS A 240 -2.20 10.59 15.26
N ALA A 241 -1.40 10.85 14.20
CA ALA A 241 -1.86 10.63 12.85
C ALA A 241 -2.09 9.13 12.59
N ALA A 242 -1.15 8.27 12.98
CA ALA A 242 -1.28 6.82 12.83
C ALA A 242 -2.50 6.26 13.58
N ILE A 243 -2.76 6.72 14.81
CA ILE A 243 -3.97 6.34 15.58
C ILE A 243 -5.23 6.76 14.83
N GLY A 244 -5.27 7.99 14.30
CA GLY A 244 -6.42 8.48 13.54
C GLY A 244 -6.67 7.68 12.28
N LEU A 245 -5.60 7.34 11.53
CA LEU A 245 -5.70 6.47 10.35
C LEU A 245 -6.23 5.08 10.70
N ALA A 246 -5.73 4.47 11.79
CA ALA A 246 -6.14 3.14 12.22
C ALA A 246 -7.61 3.11 12.67
N ILE A 247 -8.00 4.02 13.57
CA ILE A 247 -9.36 4.05 14.12
C ILE A 247 -10.38 4.46 13.04
N GLY A 248 -10.08 5.51 12.26
CA GLY A 248 -10.97 5.95 11.19
C GLY A 248 -11.03 4.96 10.02
N GLY A 249 -9.95 4.23 9.78
CA GLY A 249 -9.86 3.30 8.66
C GLY A 249 -10.75 2.07 8.79
N ILE A 250 -10.92 1.51 9.98
CA ILE A 250 -11.73 0.30 10.19
C ILE A 250 -13.18 0.48 9.71
N PRO A 251 -13.94 1.52 10.13
CA PRO A 251 -15.30 1.74 9.59
C PRO A 251 -15.30 2.03 8.08
N GLY A 252 -14.24 2.66 7.53
CA GLY A 252 -14.07 2.84 6.10
C GLY A 252 -14.01 1.52 5.34
N VAL A 253 -13.19 0.59 5.82
CA VAL A 253 -13.07 -0.79 5.28
C VAL A 253 -14.42 -1.51 5.32
N LEU A 254 -15.10 -1.49 6.48
CA LEU A 254 -16.38 -2.18 6.64
C LEU A 254 -17.45 -1.65 5.68
N LEU A 255 -17.55 -0.34 5.51
CA LEU A 255 -18.48 0.25 4.56
C LEU A 255 -18.13 -0.11 3.12
N ALA A 256 -16.85 0.00 2.74
CA ALA A 256 -16.40 -0.31 1.38
C ALA A 256 -16.63 -1.79 1.00
N TYR A 257 -16.48 -2.70 1.95
CA TYR A 257 -16.75 -4.13 1.74
C TYR A 257 -18.17 -4.40 1.20
N TYR A 258 -19.18 -3.75 1.79
CA TYR A 258 -20.56 -3.89 1.31
C TYR A 258 -20.72 -3.36 -0.11
N VAL A 259 -20.00 -2.29 -0.47
CA VAL A 259 -20.00 -1.74 -1.83
C VAL A 259 -19.34 -2.72 -2.81
N VAL A 260 -18.14 -3.19 -2.51
CA VAL A 260 -17.36 -4.10 -3.40
C VAL A 260 -18.11 -5.42 -3.63
N LYS A 261 -18.71 -5.98 -2.57
CA LYS A 261 -19.47 -7.24 -2.66
C LYS A 261 -20.64 -7.17 -3.63
N SER A 262 -21.22 -5.99 -3.83
CA SER A 262 -22.39 -5.79 -4.70
C SER A 262 -22.04 -5.42 -6.14
N LEU A 263 -20.76 -5.13 -6.46
CA LEU A 263 -20.34 -4.66 -7.77
C LEU A 263 -20.22 -5.82 -8.79
N PRO A 264 -20.87 -5.70 -9.96
CA PRO A 264 -20.63 -6.60 -11.08
C PRO A 264 -19.15 -6.51 -11.56
N LEU A 265 -18.60 -7.63 -12.05
CA LEU A 265 -17.20 -7.74 -12.49
C LEU A 265 -16.79 -6.65 -13.50
N LEU A 266 -17.70 -6.25 -14.38
CA LEU A 266 -17.41 -5.19 -15.37
C LEU A 266 -17.08 -3.86 -14.67
N TYR A 267 -17.85 -3.48 -13.64
CA TYR A 267 -17.56 -2.24 -12.89
C TYR A 267 -16.26 -2.33 -12.13
N VAL A 268 -15.91 -3.50 -11.61
CA VAL A 268 -14.61 -3.72 -10.96
C VAL A 268 -13.46 -3.52 -11.96
N ARG A 269 -13.58 -4.03 -13.18
CA ARG A 269 -12.57 -3.82 -14.24
C ARG A 269 -12.39 -2.34 -14.57
N TRP A 270 -13.49 -1.60 -14.74
CA TRP A 270 -13.42 -0.14 -14.97
C TRP A 270 -12.80 0.60 -13.78
N LEU A 271 -13.20 0.22 -12.56
CA LEU A 271 -12.62 0.76 -11.34
C LEU A 271 -11.09 0.56 -11.31
N VAL A 272 -10.61 -0.64 -11.63
CA VAL A 272 -9.17 -0.94 -11.68
C VAL A 272 -8.45 -0.07 -12.71
N VAL A 273 -8.99 0.10 -13.92
CA VAL A 273 -8.39 1.00 -14.94
C VAL A 273 -8.27 2.42 -14.40
N PHE A 274 -9.36 2.95 -13.82
CA PHE A 274 -9.36 4.29 -13.22
C PHE A 274 -8.32 4.43 -12.12
N VAL A 275 -8.26 3.47 -11.21
CA VAL A 275 -7.33 3.43 -10.08
C VAL A 275 -5.88 3.40 -10.56
N VAL A 276 -5.57 2.54 -11.52
CA VAL A 276 -4.21 2.41 -12.04
C VAL A 276 -3.78 3.67 -12.77
N LEU A 277 -4.65 4.29 -13.58
CA LEU A 277 -4.38 5.59 -14.20
C LEU A 277 -4.16 6.69 -13.17
N TYR A 278 -5.03 6.75 -12.14
CA TYR A 278 -4.87 7.69 -11.03
C TYR A 278 -3.52 7.51 -10.33
N THR A 279 -3.16 6.28 -9.98
CA THR A 279 -1.89 5.97 -9.30
C THR A 279 -0.69 6.31 -10.18
N SER A 280 -0.76 6.00 -11.47
CA SER A 280 0.25 6.38 -12.47
C SER A 280 0.45 7.91 -12.48
N ALA A 281 -0.64 8.67 -12.63
CA ALA A 281 -0.59 10.13 -12.63
C ALA A 281 -0.01 10.69 -11.33
N MET A 282 -0.37 10.14 -10.18
CA MET A 282 0.15 10.54 -8.88
C MET A 282 1.65 10.27 -8.74
N LEU A 283 2.15 9.12 -9.20
CA LEU A 283 3.57 8.80 -9.18
C LEU A 283 4.38 9.74 -10.07
N LEU A 284 3.92 9.98 -11.31
CA LEU A 284 4.58 10.88 -12.25
C LEU A 284 4.58 12.34 -11.74
N ARG A 285 3.46 12.79 -11.18
CA ARG A 285 3.37 14.11 -10.55
C ARG A 285 4.32 14.25 -9.36
N SER A 286 4.39 13.26 -8.48
CA SER A 286 5.29 13.26 -7.33
C SER A 286 6.76 13.34 -7.78
N ALA A 287 7.13 12.59 -8.81
CA ALA A 287 8.48 12.62 -9.39
C ALA A 287 8.82 14.00 -10.02
N ALA A 288 7.85 14.67 -10.64
CA ALA A 288 8.03 16.01 -11.19
C ALA A 288 8.22 17.06 -10.09
N THR A 289 7.44 16.97 -9.00
CA THR A 289 7.53 17.90 -7.86
C THR A 289 8.87 17.77 -7.13
N GLU A 290 9.38 16.55 -6.94
CA GLU A 290 10.70 16.32 -6.35
C GLU A 290 11.81 16.91 -7.22
N SER A 291 11.70 16.87 -8.56
CA SER A 291 12.64 17.52 -9.48
C SER A 291 12.67 19.04 -9.33
N ALA A 292 11.51 19.66 -9.20
CA ALA A 292 11.41 21.10 -9.04
C ALA A 292 12.02 21.58 -7.69
N ALA A 293 11.79 20.82 -6.63
CA ALA A 293 12.37 21.09 -5.31
C ALA A 293 13.90 20.95 -5.31
N GLU A 294 14.45 19.91 -5.96
CA GLU A 294 15.90 19.73 -6.10
C GLU A 294 16.55 20.84 -6.96
N ALA A 295 15.88 21.27 -8.03
CA ALA A 295 16.37 22.36 -8.88
C ALA A 295 16.41 23.69 -8.10
N ASN A 296 15.38 23.97 -7.31
CA ASN A 296 15.28 25.19 -6.51
C ASN A 296 16.34 25.20 -5.37
N SER A 297 16.61 24.08 -4.73
CA SER A 297 17.63 23.97 -3.69
C SER A 297 19.05 24.17 -4.24
N ARG A 298 19.32 23.74 -5.47
CA ARG A 298 20.61 23.98 -6.15
C ARG A 298 20.82 25.45 -6.56
N SER A 299 19.76 26.15 -6.95
CA SER A 299 19.83 27.55 -7.33
C SER A 299 20.03 28.51 -6.13
N HIS A 300 19.74 28.05 -4.92
CA HIS A 300 19.90 28.81 -3.67
C HIS A 300 21.11 28.33 -2.83
N ALA A 301 21.88 27.36 -3.31
CA ALA A 301 23.14 26.97 -2.66
C ALA A 301 24.15 28.11 -2.77
N PRO A 302 24.77 28.59 -1.67
CA PRO A 302 25.78 29.61 -1.73
C PRO A 302 26.96 29.11 -2.56
N GLU A 303 27.46 29.99 -3.44
CA GLU A 303 28.63 29.74 -4.27
C GLU A 303 29.83 29.35 -3.36
N PRO A 304 30.54 28.25 -3.66
CA PRO A 304 31.67 27.86 -2.82
C PRO A 304 32.67 29.03 -2.80
N ALA A 305 32.93 29.56 -1.59
CA ALA A 305 33.89 30.64 -1.38
C ALA A 305 35.23 30.22 -2.03
N GLY A 306 35.59 30.92 -3.09
CA GLY A 306 36.77 30.65 -3.88
C GLY A 306 38.01 30.57 -2.99
N LYS A 307 38.81 29.53 -3.22
CA LYS A 307 40.20 29.44 -2.70
C LYS A 307 41.13 30.28 -3.52
#